data_be7012e7f7ef36d8a5b2953788074ee8
#
_entry.id   be7012e7f7ef36d8a5b2953788074ee8
#
_cell.length_a   1.000
_cell.length_b   1.000
_cell.length_c   1.000
_cell.angle_alpha   90.00
_cell.angle_beta   90.00
_cell.angle_gamma   90.00
#
_symmetry.space_group_name_H-M   'P 1'
#
loop_
_entity.id
_entity.type
_entity.pdbx_description
1 polymer ?
#
loop_
_entity_poly.entity_id
_entity_poly.type
_entity_poly.pdbx_seq_one_letter_code
_entity_poly.pdbx_strand_id
1 'polypeptide(L)'
;LWIVRERQVNAKHFQHTNGAGKFVYWLSHFIVDTCLNLVYTLGVMVICWSTVSEYRGSQESLAMFAMLSLYGMTSTVFVYFLSLGYQKPANALAGIMALVFIVGLFVQSGMISVAVNMGYGSLDIPILLQWPFYAISSNFNISFGMLKLVFYLGFGLDVAASAFSAEKIRGAGVFSFDEGVSSNLAFLGMHFVLFAALLLLVDMRVEIGAFFKRTCGGRSRG
;
A
#
# COMPACT_ATOMS: atom_id res chain seq x y z
N LEU A 1 -0.92 -15.45 0.35
CA LEU A 1 -0.90 -16.83 0.89
C LEU A 1 -0.93 -17.88 -0.22
N TRP A 2 -1.79 -17.72 -1.21
CA TRP A 2 -1.92 -18.64 -2.35
C TRP A 2 -0.60 -18.86 -3.09
N ILE A 3 0.12 -17.78 -3.39
CA ILE A 3 1.42 -17.79 -4.08
C ILE A 3 2.48 -18.63 -3.34
N VAL A 4 2.52 -18.54 -2.00
CA VAL A 4 3.45 -19.35 -1.20
C VAL A 4 3.06 -20.83 -1.25
N ARG A 5 1.76 -21.14 -1.23
CA ARG A 5 1.24 -22.50 -1.38
C ARG A 5 1.55 -23.08 -2.77
N GLU A 6 1.37 -22.31 -3.85
CA GLU A 6 1.71 -22.73 -5.20
C GLU A 6 3.20 -23.07 -5.36
N ARG A 7 4.08 -22.31 -4.69
CA ARG A 7 5.52 -22.64 -4.67
C ARG A 7 5.81 -23.94 -3.93
N GLN A 8 5.12 -24.22 -2.82
CA GLN A 8 5.31 -25.47 -2.08
C GLN A 8 4.94 -26.70 -2.90
N VAL A 9 3.87 -26.62 -3.69
CA VAL A 9 3.39 -27.74 -4.53
C VAL A 9 4.00 -27.71 -5.95
N ASN A 10 5.02 -26.86 -6.17
CA ASN A 10 5.68 -26.68 -7.47
C ASN A 10 4.76 -26.28 -8.63
N ALA A 11 3.55 -25.79 -8.34
CA ALA A 11 2.59 -25.38 -9.37
C ALA A 11 3.14 -24.25 -10.25
N LYS A 12 3.85 -23.28 -9.64
CA LYS A 12 4.54 -22.23 -10.39
C LYS A 12 5.55 -22.79 -11.40
N HIS A 13 6.34 -23.79 -11.01
CA HIS A 13 7.30 -24.44 -11.91
C HIS A 13 6.59 -25.16 -13.08
N PHE A 14 5.49 -25.84 -12.78
CA PHE A 14 4.68 -26.53 -13.80
C PHE A 14 4.07 -25.54 -14.80
N GLN A 15 3.58 -24.40 -14.35
CA GLN A 15 3.07 -23.35 -15.24
C GLN A 15 4.15 -22.81 -16.17
N HIS A 16 5.38 -22.58 -15.66
CA HIS A 16 6.51 -22.12 -16.47
C HIS A 16 6.97 -23.18 -17.50
N THR A 17 6.97 -24.46 -17.13
CA THR A 17 7.29 -25.54 -18.09
C THR A 17 6.25 -25.67 -19.20
N ASN A 18 5.01 -25.29 -18.95
CA ASN A 18 3.94 -25.20 -19.93
C ASN A 18 3.93 -23.89 -20.75
N GLY A 19 4.99 -23.08 -20.64
CA GLY A 19 5.18 -21.88 -21.46
C GLY A 19 4.60 -20.60 -20.88
N ALA A 20 4.05 -20.60 -19.66
CA ALA A 20 3.58 -19.38 -19.02
C ALA A 20 4.76 -18.47 -18.64
N GLY A 21 4.84 -17.27 -19.22
CA GLY A 21 5.84 -16.27 -18.87
C GLY A 21 5.63 -15.75 -17.43
N LYS A 22 6.73 -15.35 -16.77
CA LYS A 22 6.69 -14.81 -15.40
C LYS A 22 5.78 -13.60 -15.26
N PHE A 23 5.87 -12.69 -16.20
CA PHE A 23 5.02 -11.50 -16.21
C PHE A 23 3.53 -11.87 -16.28
N VAL A 24 3.18 -12.84 -17.12
CA VAL A 24 1.80 -13.34 -17.23
C VAL A 24 1.33 -13.97 -15.93
N TYR A 25 2.21 -14.71 -15.24
CA TYR A 25 1.92 -15.31 -13.95
C TYR A 25 1.56 -14.23 -12.90
N TRP A 26 2.42 -13.22 -12.73
CA TRP A 26 2.17 -12.16 -11.77
C TRP A 26 0.97 -11.27 -12.15
N LEU A 27 0.82 -11.01 -13.45
CA LEU A 27 -0.29 -10.19 -13.94
C LEU A 27 -1.65 -10.88 -13.71
N SER A 28 -1.74 -12.20 -13.91
CA SER A 28 -3.00 -12.93 -13.70
C SER A 28 -3.44 -12.90 -12.23
N HIS A 29 -2.51 -13.12 -11.30
CA HIS A 29 -2.80 -12.97 -9.88
C HIS A 29 -3.20 -11.54 -9.52
N PHE A 30 -2.45 -10.56 -10.03
CA PHE A 30 -2.72 -9.14 -9.76
C PHE A 30 -4.10 -8.70 -10.26
N ILE A 31 -4.53 -9.16 -11.44
CA ILE A 31 -5.87 -8.84 -11.95
C ILE A 31 -6.95 -9.39 -11.02
N VAL A 32 -6.85 -10.64 -10.60
CA VAL A 32 -7.84 -11.25 -9.68
C VAL A 32 -7.90 -10.50 -8.35
N ASP A 33 -6.73 -10.26 -7.74
CA ASP A 33 -6.68 -9.58 -6.45
C ASP A 33 -7.11 -8.11 -6.55
N THR A 34 -6.86 -7.45 -7.69
CA THR A 34 -7.37 -6.10 -7.97
C THR A 34 -8.87 -6.08 -8.10
N CYS A 35 -9.47 -7.04 -8.78
CA CYS A 35 -10.94 -7.16 -8.86
C CYS A 35 -11.55 -7.35 -7.47
N LEU A 36 -10.97 -8.20 -6.63
CA LEU A 36 -11.42 -8.39 -5.25
C LEU A 36 -11.26 -7.09 -4.43
N ASN A 37 -10.13 -6.40 -4.57
CA ASN A 37 -9.90 -5.12 -3.91
C ASN A 37 -10.95 -4.07 -4.32
N LEU A 38 -11.31 -3.99 -5.59
CA LEU A 38 -12.37 -3.09 -6.06
C LEU A 38 -13.74 -3.41 -5.43
N VAL A 39 -14.08 -4.69 -5.30
CA VAL A 39 -15.30 -5.11 -4.60
C VAL A 39 -15.29 -4.65 -3.14
N TYR A 40 -14.18 -4.84 -2.41
CA TYR A 40 -14.05 -4.32 -1.05
C TYR A 40 -14.13 -2.80 -0.98
N THR A 41 -13.47 -2.09 -1.89
CA THR A 41 -13.51 -0.63 -1.97
C THR A 41 -14.94 -0.13 -2.17
N LEU A 42 -15.68 -0.72 -3.11
CA LEU A 42 -17.08 -0.37 -3.34
C LEU A 42 -17.95 -0.66 -2.12
N GLY A 43 -17.72 -1.80 -1.43
CA GLY A 43 -18.42 -2.13 -0.18
C GLY A 43 -18.17 -1.07 0.90
N VAL A 44 -16.94 -0.65 1.10
CA VAL A 44 -16.60 0.44 2.05
C VAL A 44 -17.27 1.75 1.65
N MET A 45 -17.26 2.11 0.35
CA MET A 45 -17.93 3.31 -0.13
C MET A 45 -19.43 3.30 0.15
N VAL A 46 -20.11 2.18 -0.10
CA VAL A 46 -21.54 2.05 0.18
C VAL A 46 -21.84 2.26 1.68
N ILE A 47 -21.01 1.68 2.55
CA ILE A 47 -21.13 1.89 4.00
C ILE A 47 -20.94 3.37 4.35
N CYS A 48 -19.89 4.00 3.85
CA CYS A 48 -19.61 5.42 4.09
C CYS A 48 -20.74 6.31 3.59
N TRP A 49 -21.29 6.06 2.40
CA TRP A 49 -22.43 6.83 1.85
C TRP A 49 -23.73 6.64 2.63
N SER A 50 -23.92 5.46 3.25
CA SER A 50 -25.11 5.20 4.06
C SER A 50 -25.03 5.87 5.43
N THR A 51 -23.83 5.97 6.00
CA THR A 51 -23.61 6.50 7.35
C THR A 51 -23.38 8.01 7.38
N VAL A 52 -22.78 8.56 6.31
CA VAL A 52 -22.23 9.90 6.28
C VAL A 52 -22.61 10.59 4.96
N SER A 53 -23.52 11.57 5.06
CA SER A 53 -24.07 12.28 3.89
C SER A 53 -23.02 13.08 3.13
N GLU A 54 -22.01 13.59 3.84
CA GLU A 54 -20.94 14.42 3.31
C GLU A 54 -20.04 13.69 2.31
N TYR A 55 -19.91 12.36 2.43
CA TYR A 55 -19.19 11.55 1.44
C TYR A 55 -19.90 11.36 0.11
N ARG A 56 -21.13 11.87 -0.04
CA ARG A 56 -21.90 11.79 -1.31
C ARG A 56 -21.47 12.82 -2.35
N GLY A 57 -20.62 13.76 -1.99
CA GLY A 57 -19.99 14.68 -2.95
C GLY A 57 -19.18 13.93 -4.01
N SER A 58 -19.20 14.40 -5.25
CA SER A 58 -18.51 13.71 -6.36
C SER A 58 -17.00 13.70 -6.21
N GLN A 59 -16.41 14.79 -5.70
CA GLN A 59 -14.96 14.90 -5.52
C GLN A 59 -14.48 14.08 -4.33
N GLU A 60 -15.19 14.10 -3.23
CA GLU A 60 -14.91 13.36 -2.01
C GLU A 60 -15.02 11.85 -2.25
N SER A 61 -16.09 11.44 -2.93
CA SER A 61 -16.26 10.04 -3.34
C SER A 61 -15.13 9.56 -4.24
N LEU A 62 -14.76 10.38 -5.23
CA LEU A 62 -13.66 10.05 -6.14
C LEU A 62 -12.32 9.97 -5.40
N ALA A 63 -12.05 10.90 -4.49
CA ALA A 63 -10.82 10.89 -3.68
C ALA A 63 -10.76 9.64 -2.79
N MET A 64 -11.84 9.29 -2.10
CA MET A 64 -11.92 8.08 -1.29
C MET A 64 -11.74 6.82 -2.12
N PHE A 65 -12.42 6.73 -3.26
CA PHE A 65 -12.28 5.60 -4.20
C PHE A 65 -10.84 5.45 -4.70
N ALA A 66 -10.23 6.55 -5.15
CA ALA A 66 -8.86 6.55 -5.64
C ALA A 66 -7.86 6.13 -4.55
N MET A 67 -7.99 6.67 -3.34
CA MET A 67 -7.13 6.34 -2.20
C MET A 67 -7.21 4.85 -1.84
N LEU A 68 -8.42 4.33 -1.65
CA LEU A 68 -8.63 2.93 -1.24
C LEU A 68 -8.21 1.96 -2.33
N SER A 69 -8.55 2.24 -3.60
CA SER A 69 -8.18 1.37 -4.73
C SER A 69 -6.69 1.32 -4.93
N LEU A 70 -6.01 2.47 -4.95
CA LEU A 70 -4.58 2.56 -5.16
C LEU A 70 -3.79 1.96 -3.98
N TYR A 71 -4.25 2.17 -2.75
CA TYR A 71 -3.67 1.52 -1.58
C TYR A 71 -3.80 0.00 -1.65
N GLY A 72 -4.96 -0.52 -2.02
CA GLY A 72 -5.17 -1.96 -2.17
C GLY A 72 -4.26 -2.58 -3.23
N MET A 73 -4.12 -1.93 -4.40
CA MET A 73 -3.19 -2.36 -5.44
C MET A 73 -1.74 -2.36 -4.94
N THR A 74 -1.32 -1.28 -4.28
CA THR A 74 0.03 -1.13 -3.71
C THR A 74 0.31 -2.20 -2.66
N SER A 75 -0.63 -2.43 -1.74
CA SER A 75 -0.51 -3.44 -0.69
C SER A 75 -0.45 -4.86 -1.26
N THR A 76 -1.23 -5.16 -2.31
CA THR A 76 -1.19 -6.45 -2.99
C THR A 76 0.20 -6.75 -3.54
N VAL A 77 0.78 -5.80 -4.28
CA VAL A 77 2.13 -5.98 -4.86
C VAL A 77 3.20 -6.07 -3.76
N PHE A 78 3.06 -5.28 -2.70
CA PHE A 78 3.95 -5.37 -1.53
C PHE A 78 3.89 -6.74 -0.86
N VAL A 79 2.69 -7.29 -0.66
CA VAL A 79 2.50 -8.64 -0.11
C VAL A 79 3.09 -9.71 -1.04
N TYR A 80 2.98 -9.55 -2.36
CA TYR A 80 3.64 -10.45 -3.30
C TYR A 80 5.15 -10.42 -3.16
N PHE A 81 5.74 -9.23 -3.10
CA PHE A 81 7.17 -9.06 -2.88
C PHE A 81 7.64 -9.72 -1.58
N LEU A 82 6.96 -9.45 -0.46
CA LEU A 82 7.27 -10.06 0.83
C LEU A 82 7.11 -11.59 0.81
N SER A 83 6.10 -12.09 0.10
CA SER A 83 5.84 -13.53 0.00
C SER A 83 7.00 -14.32 -0.60
N LEU A 84 7.88 -13.65 -1.37
CA LEU A 84 9.08 -14.30 -1.94
C LEU A 84 10.06 -14.78 -0.85
N GLY A 85 10.09 -14.13 0.32
CA GLY A 85 10.95 -14.49 1.44
C GLY A 85 10.47 -15.70 2.26
N TYR A 86 9.23 -16.15 2.08
CA TYR A 86 8.65 -17.21 2.90
C TYR A 86 8.49 -18.53 2.15
N GLN A 87 8.78 -19.63 2.82
CA GLN A 87 8.61 -20.99 2.28
C GLN A 87 7.30 -21.65 2.73
N LYS A 88 6.76 -21.29 3.89
CA LYS A 88 5.52 -21.85 4.45
C LYS A 88 4.43 -20.80 4.51
N PRO A 89 3.18 -21.09 4.06
CA PRO A 89 2.08 -20.13 4.04
C PRO A 89 1.72 -19.58 5.43
N ALA A 90 1.76 -20.43 6.48
CA ALA A 90 1.47 -19.98 7.84
C ALA A 90 2.48 -18.94 8.34
N ASN A 91 3.78 -19.15 8.06
CA ASN A 91 4.82 -18.21 8.44
C ASN A 91 4.72 -16.91 7.61
N ALA A 92 4.34 -17.03 6.34
CA ALA A 92 4.08 -15.86 5.48
C ALA A 92 2.95 -15.01 6.05
N LEU A 93 1.83 -15.64 6.43
CA LEU A 93 0.70 -14.91 7.02
C LEU A 93 1.12 -14.17 8.29
N ALA A 94 1.69 -14.90 9.25
CA ALA A 94 2.09 -14.33 10.53
C ALA A 94 3.13 -13.22 10.37
N GLY A 95 4.17 -13.45 9.55
CA GLY A 95 5.24 -12.48 9.33
C GLY A 95 4.79 -11.22 8.59
N ILE A 96 3.97 -11.35 7.54
CA ILE A 96 3.45 -10.22 6.78
C ILE A 96 2.49 -9.40 7.65
N MET A 97 1.57 -10.05 8.36
CA MET A 97 0.64 -9.36 9.26
C MET A 97 1.37 -8.63 10.38
N ALA A 98 2.36 -9.27 11.02
CA ALA A 98 3.16 -8.64 12.04
C ALA A 98 3.93 -7.42 11.50
N LEU A 99 4.56 -7.54 10.32
CA LEU A 99 5.30 -6.46 9.70
C LEU A 99 4.39 -5.28 9.35
N VAL A 100 3.25 -5.52 8.70
CA VAL A 100 2.29 -4.46 8.32
C VAL A 100 1.76 -3.76 9.57
N PHE A 101 1.43 -4.53 10.62
CA PHE A 101 0.92 -3.98 11.88
C PHE A 101 1.99 -3.16 12.61
N ILE A 102 3.20 -3.70 12.78
CA ILE A 102 4.30 -3.02 13.48
C ILE A 102 4.69 -1.75 12.72
N VAL A 103 4.98 -1.85 11.42
CA VAL A 103 5.39 -0.69 10.62
C VAL A 103 4.27 0.35 10.58
N GLY A 104 3.01 -0.06 10.41
CA GLY A 104 1.86 0.84 10.42
C GLY A 104 1.75 1.64 11.72
N LEU A 105 1.79 0.96 12.87
CA LEU A 105 1.70 1.60 14.18
C LEU A 105 2.92 2.49 14.49
N PHE A 106 4.14 1.98 14.30
CA PHE A 106 5.35 2.72 14.65
C PHE A 106 5.57 3.95 13.77
N VAL A 107 5.33 3.85 12.47
CA VAL A 107 5.49 4.98 11.57
C VAL A 107 4.46 6.06 11.88
N GLN A 108 3.20 5.67 12.11
CA GLN A 108 2.13 6.63 12.42
C GLN A 108 2.31 7.29 13.80
N SER A 109 2.58 6.50 14.83
CA SER A 109 2.81 7.03 16.19
C SER A 109 4.09 7.85 16.27
N GLY A 110 5.15 7.42 15.59
CA GLY A 110 6.41 8.15 15.54
C GLY A 110 6.27 9.53 14.92
N MET A 111 5.53 9.64 13.81
CA MET A 111 5.26 10.95 13.20
C MET A 111 4.47 11.86 14.13
N ILE A 112 3.40 11.36 14.75
CA ILE A 112 2.60 12.14 15.71
C ILE A 112 3.47 12.62 16.87
N SER A 113 4.30 11.74 17.43
CA SER A 113 5.22 12.10 18.53
C SER A 113 6.22 13.18 18.12
N VAL A 114 6.82 13.08 16.94
CA VAL A 114 7.77 14.09 16.43
C VAL A 114 7.06 15.42 16.23
N ALA A 115 5.87 15.41 15.64
CA ALA A 115 5.07 16.61 15.41
C ALA A 115 4.72 17.33 16.71
N VAL A 116 4.20 16.59 17.70
CA VAL A 116 3.85 17.14 19.03
C VAL A 116 5.08 17.71 19.74
N ASN A 117 6.23 17.02 19.71
CA ASN A 117 7.47 17.48 20.32
C ASN A 117 8.04 18.74 19.64
N MET A 118 7.76 18.95 18.37
CA MET A 118 8.13 20.17 17.64
C MET A 118 7.13 21.32 17.83
N GLY A 119 6.08 21.13 18.64
CA GLY A 119 5.07 22.14 18.91
C GLY A 119 4.05 22.32 17.78
N TYR A 120 4.03 21.41 16.81
CA TYR A 120 2.98 21.38 15.79
C TYR A 120 1.74 20.69 16.33
N GLY A 121 0.57 21.18 15.94
CA GLY A 121 -0.66 20.41 16.07
C GLY A 121 -0.51 19.10 15.26
N SER A 122 -1.23 18.06 15.64
CA SER A 122 -1.10 16.71 15.04
C SER A 122 -1.25 16.67 13.51
N LEU A 123 -1.69 17.75 12.90
CA LEU A 123 -2.00 17.89 11.48
C LEU A 123 -1.31 19.09 10.80
N ASP A 124 -0.74 20.03 11.58
CA ASP A 124 0.01 21.19 11.07
C ASP A 124 1.49 20.87 10.81
N ILE A 125 1.78 19.63 10.46
CA ILE A 125 3.14 19.18 10.22
C ILE A 125 3.59 19.71 8.86
N PRO A 126 4.72 20.46 8.78
CA PRO A 126 5.24 20.90 7.50
C PRO A 126 5.39 19.73 6.51
N ILE A 127 4.99 19.92 5.27
CA ILE A 127 5.02 18.88 4.24
C ILE A 127 6.42 18.27 4.11
N LEU A 128 7.46 19.05 4.29
CA LEU A 128 8.85 18.59 4.27
C LEU A 128 9.14 17.52 5.33
N LEU A 129 8.52 17.62 6.51
CA LEU A 129 8.67 16.62 7.58
C LEU A 129 7.80 15.38 7.32
N GLN A 130 6.73 15.51 6.54
CA GLN A 130 5.85 14.40 6.17
C GLN A 130 6.50 13.49 5.10
N TRP A 131 7.35 14.03 4.21
CA TRP A 131 7.92 13.31 3.08
C TRP A 131 8.65 12.00 3.44
N PRO A 132 9.50 11.94 4.49
CA PRO A 132 10.14 10.69 4.87
C PRO A 132 9.14 9.60 5.22
N PHE A 133 8.04 9.95 5.90
CA PHE A 133 7.00 9.01 6.29
C PHE A 133 6.17 8.57 5.09
N TYR A 134 5.89 9.48 4.14
CA TYR A 134 5.29 9.13 2.86
C TYR A 134 6.16 8.16 2.06
N ALA A 135 7.47 8.39 2.01
CA ALA A 135 8.39 7.55 1.27
C ALA A 135 8.58 6.15 1.88
N ILE A 136 8.45 6.02 3.22
CA ILE A 136 8.69 4.76 3.94
C ILE A 136 7.47 3.85 3.97
N SER A 137 6.26 4.41 4.11
CA SER A 137 5.08 3.62 4.46
C SER A 137 3.84 3.95 3.63
N SER A 138 3.39 2.97 2.83
CA SER A 138 2.09 3.04 2.16
C SER A 138 0.91 3.07 3.13
N ASN A 139 1.04 2.43 4.31
CA ASN A 139 0.03 2.50 5.37
C ASN A 139 -0.11 3.90 5.94
N PHE A 140 1.00 4.63 6.08
CA PHE A 140 0.99 6.03 6.48
C PHE A 140 0.25 6.88 5.45
N ASN A 141 0.54 6.66 4.15
CA ASN A 141 -0.09 7.41 3.06
C ASN A 141 -1.62 7.28 3.07
N ILE A 142 -2.15 6.07 3.22
CA ILE A 142 -3.60 5.87 3.27
C ILE A 142 -4.20 6.47 4.54
N SER A 143 -3.59 6.22 5.71
CA SER A 143 -4.13 6.72 6.98
C SER A 143 -4.16 8.22 7.02
N PHE A 144 -3.07 8.89 6.61
CA PHE A 144 -2.99 10.34 6.64
C PHE A 144 -3.81 11.00 5.54
N GLY A 145 -3.89 10.39 4.35
CA GLY A 145 -4.76 10.86 3.28
C GLY A 145 -6.26 10.75 3.64
N MET A 146 -6.68 9.65 4.27
CA MET A 146 -8.04 9.50 4.78
C MET A 146 -8.34 10.49 5.91
N LEU A 147 -7.37 10.76 6.77
CA LEU A 147 -7.49 11.77 7.82
C LEU A 147 -7.70 13.17 7.22
N LYS A 148 -6.91 13.56 6.22
CA LYS A 148 -7.10 14.82 5.48
C LYS A 148 -8.51 14.90 4.88
N LEU A 149 -9.00 13.80 4.29
CA LEU A 149 -10.34 13.76 3.71
C LEU A 149 -11.44 13.94 4.77
N VAL A 150 -11.30 13.30 5.94
CA VAL A 150 -12.22 13.44 7.08
C VAL A 150 -12.27 14.90 7.55
N PHE A 151 -11.11 15.57 7.65
CA PHE A 151 -11.05 16.99 8.03
C PHE A 151 -11.60 17.92 6.94
N TYR A 152 -11.36 17.61 5.67
CA TYR A 152 -11.96 18.34 4.56
C TYR A 152 -13.48 18.34 4.67
N LEU A 153 -14.08 17.21 5.00
CA LEU A 153 -15.53 17.05 5.18
C LEU A 153 -16.08 17.74 6.43
N GLY A 154 -15.22 18.22 7.30
CA GLY A 154 -15.62 18.94 8.50
C GLY A 154 -16.22 18.06 9.58
N PHE A 155 -15.85 16.77 9.58
CA PHE A 155 -16.19 15.89 10.70
C PHE A 155 -15.63 16.42 12.00
N GLY A 156 -16.43 17.19 12.62
CA GLY A 156 -16.64 17.60 13.96
C GLY A 156 -15.67 17.15 15.02
N LEU A 157 -14.54 17.68 14.97
CA LEU A 157 -13.74 17.75 16.16
C LEU A 157 -13.58 19.24 16.45
N ASP A 158 -14.59 19.83 17.12
CA ASP A 158 -14.47 21.14 17.74
C ASP A 158 -13.22 21.25 18.61
N VAL A 159 -12.68 20.11 19.04
CA VAL A 159 -11.43 19.98 19.79
C VAL A 159 -10.19 20.09 18.89
N ALA A 160 -10.26 19.69 17.62
CA ALA A 160 -9.12 19.78 16.69
C ALA A 160 -9.19 21.00 15.77
N ALA A 161 -10.36 21.61 15.62
CA ALA A 161 -10.55 22.80 14.80
C ALA A 161 -9.76 24.02 15.30
N SER A 162 -9.43 24.07 16.59
CA SER A 162 -8.57 25.11 17.15
C SER A 162 -7.08 24.92 16.85
N ALA A 163 -6.68 23.71 16.45
CA ALA A 163 -5.29 23.36 16.16
C ALA A 163 -5.00 23.21 14.67
N PHE A 164 -6.01 23.32 13.82
CA PHE A 164 -5.87 23.06 12.40
C PHE A 164 -6.66 24.04 11.56
N SER A 165 -6.02 24.60 10.55
CA SER A 165 -6.70 25.42 9.56
C SER A 165 -7.57 24.54 8.63
N ALA A 166 -8.64 23.93 9.17
CA ALA A 166 -9.65 23.23 8.36
C ALA A 166 -10.17 24.13 7.24
N GLU A 167 -10.20 25.45 7.48
CA GLU A 167 -10.49 26.48 6.49
C GLU A 167 -9.46 26.50 5.34
N LYS A 168 -8.18 26.27 5.64
CA LYS A 168 -7.12 26.23 4.65
C LYS A 168 -7.24 24.99 3.74
N ILE A 169 -7.54 23.82 4.32
CA ILE A 169 -7.77 22.59 3.54
C ILE A 169 -9.02 22.72 2.66
N ARG A 170 -10.13 23.27 3.19
CA ARG A 170 -11.34 23.50 2.44
C ARG A 170 -11.16 24.50 1.30
N GLY A 171 -10.37 25.56 1.53
CA GLY A 171 -10.05 26.55 0.50
C GLY A 171 -9.17 26.03 -0.62
N ALA A 172 -8.29 25.06 -0.34
CA ALA A 172 -7.35 24.50 -1.32
C ALA A 172 -7.97 23.44 -2.26
N GLY A 173 -9.08 22.82 -1.87
CA GLY A 173 -9.73 21.73 -2.60
C GLY A 173 -9.17 20.33 -2.30
N VAL A 174 -10.04 19.30 -2.48
CA VAL A 174 -9.73 17.89 -2.12
C VAL A 174 -8.45 17.37 -2.77
N PHE A 175 -8.22 17.76 -4.03
CA PHE A 175 -7.08 17.30 -4.83
C PHE A 175 -5.91 18.29 -4.87
N SER A 176 -5.81 19.23 -3.93
CA SER A 176 -4.60 20.05 -3.84
C SER A 176 -3.39 19.19 -3.48
N PHE A 177 -2.19 19.56 -3.95
CA PHE A 177 -0.99 18.77 -3.70
C PHE A 177 -0.49 18.92 -2.27
N ASP A 178 -0.52 20.11 -1.74
CA ASP A 178 0.02 20.41 -0.40
C ASP A 178 -0.97 20.06 0.72
N GLU A 179 -2.21 20.49 0.60
CA GLU A 179 -3.22 20.40 1.65
C GLU A 179 -4.20 19.22 1.43
N GLY A 180 -4.40 18.82 0.18
CA GLY A 180 -5.32 17.75 -0.20
C GLY A 180 -4.69 16.36 -0.22
N VAL A 181 -5.35 15.41 -0.90
CA VAL A 181 -4.95 14.00 -0.98
C VAL A 181 -4.01 13.67 -2.14
N SER A 182 -3.73 14.61 -3.05
CA SER A 182 -2.92 14.33 -4.25
C SER A 182 -1.49 13.90 -3.94
N SER A 183 -0.85 14.47 -2.92
CA SER A 183 0.47 14.02 -2.46
C SER A 183 0.44 12.56 -2.00
N ASN A 184 -0.57 12.18 -1.23
CA ASN A 184 -0.74 10.80 -0.76
C ASN A 184 -0.95 9.82 -1.93
N LEU A 185 -1.76 10.20 -2.93
CA LEU A 185 -1.96 9.41 -4.14
C LEU A 185 -0.67 9.26 -4.95
N ALA A 186 0.11 10.34 -5.10
CA ALA A 186 1.39 10.30 -5.81
C ALA A 186 2.38 9.34 -5.13
N PHE A 187 2.52 9.40 -3.81
CA PHE A 187 3.39 8.48 -3.06
C PHE A 187 2.90 7.03 -3.07
N LEU A 188 1.58 6.79 -3.01
CA LEU A 188 1.02 5.45 -3.20
C LEU A 188 1.34 4.89 -4.58
N GLY A 189 1.19 5.71 -5.63
CA GLY A 189 1.57 5.34 -7.00
C GLY A 189 3.06 5.03 -7.13
N MET A 190 3.92 5.83 -6.50
CA MET A 190 5.36 5.59 -6.46
C MET A 190 5.68 4.25 -5.76
N HIS A 191 5.07 3.96 -4.61
CA HIS A 191 5.24 2.67 -3.92
C HIS A 191 4.77 1.49 -4.77
N PHE A 192 3.66 1.63 -5.48
CA PHE A 192 3.17 0.61 -6.41
C PHE A 192 4.22 0.27 -7.46
N VAL A 193 4.76 1.27 -8.15
CA VAL A 193 5.79 1.09 -9.18
C VAL A 193 7.07 0.49 -8.59
N LEU A 194 7.51 0.99 -7.43
CA LEU A 194 8.71 0.51 -6.74
C LEU A 194 8.58 -0.98 -6.36
N PHE A 195 7.48 -1.36 -5.72
CA PHE A 195 7.29 -2.75 -5.29
C PHE A 195 7.07 -3.69 -6.47
N ALA A 196 6.41 -3.25 -7.54
CA ALA A 196 6.27 -4.02 -8.78
C ALA A 196 7.64 -4.27 -9.44
N ALA A 197 8.46 -3.25 -9.53
CA ALA A 197 9.82 -3.37 -10.06
C ALA A 197 10.68 -4.30 -9.19
N LEU A 198 10.66 -4.16 -7.86
CA LEU A 198 11.39 -5.02 -6.94
C LEU A 198 10.92 -6.49 -7.03
N LEU A 199 9.60 -6.72 -7.12
CA LEU A 199 9.04 -8.06 -7.29
C LEU A 199 9.60 -8.75 -8.54
N LEU A 200 9.56 -8.07 -9.68
CA LEU A 200 10.07 -8.61 -10.94
C LEU A 200 11.58 -8.81 -10.92
N LEU A 201 12.35 -7.86 -10.41
CA LEU A 201 13.81 -7.94 -10.31
C LEU A 201 14.26 -9.10 -9.43
N VAL A 202 13.63 -9.29 -8.26
CA VAL A 202 13.99 -10.38 -7.33
C VAL A 202 13.60 -11.74 -7.93
N ASP A 203 12.42 -11.85 -8.52
CA ASP A 203 11.97 -13.10 -9.15
C ASP A 203 12.87 -13.50 -10.33
N MET A 204 13.37 -12.54 -11.11
CA MET A 204 14.36 -12.78 -12.17
C MET A 204 15.72 -13.21 -11.61
N ARG A 205 16.23 -12.55 -10.56
CA ARG A 205 17.55 -12.88 -9.96
C ARG A 205 17.58 -14.27 -9.33
N VAL A 206 16.51 -14.67 -8.66
CA VAL A 206 16.41 -16.00 -8.04
C VAL A 206 16.60 -17.12 -9.07
N GLU A 207 16.07 -16.96 -10.29
CA GLU A 207 16.24 -17.98 -11.34
C GLU A 207 17.63 -17.97 -11.97
N ILE A 208 18.19 -16.79 -12.21
CA ILE A 208 19.57 -16.68 -12.72
C ILE A 208 20.53 -17.36 -11.75
N GLY A 209 20.38 -17.14 -10.45
CA GLY A 209 21.17 -17.81 -9.41
C GLY A 209 20.99 -19.33 -9.39
N ALA A 210 19.75 -19.82 -9.57
CA ALA A 210 19.46 -21.26 -9.65
C ALA A 210 20.01 -21.89 -10.93
N PHE A 211 19.96 -21.17 -12.05
CA PHE A 211 20.54 -21.58 -13.32
C PHE A 211 22.07 -21.73 -13.21
N PHE A 212 22.77 -20.73 -12.68
CA PHE A 212 24.21 -20.81 -12.47
C PHE A 212 24.62 -21.96 -11.53
N LYS A 213 23.86 -22.20 -10.47
CA LYS A 213 24.13 -23.30 -9.53
C LYS A 213 23.95 -24.67 -10.17
N ARG A 214 23.00 -24.84 -11.10
CA ARG A 214 22.80 -26.06 -11.87
C ARG A 214 23.89 -26.28 -12.93
N THR A 215 24.31 -25.19 -13.60
CA THR A 215 25.27 -25.27 -14.70
C THR A 215 26.72 -25.39 -14.18
N CYS A 216 27.06 -24.70 -13.10
CA CYS A 216 28.41 -24.74 -12.52
C CYS A 216 28.59 -25.80 -11.41
N GLY A 217 27.51 -26.22 -10.72
CA GLY A 217 27.56 -27.23 -9.66
C GLY A 217 27.58 -28.69 -10.12
N GLY A 218 27.33 -28.94 -11.41
CA GLY A 218 27.28 -30.28 -11.98
C GLY A 218 28.63 -30.95 -12.29
N ARG A 219 29.76 -30.32 -11.92
CA ARG A 219 31.09 -30.79 -12.30
C ARG A 219 31.97 -31.37 -11.15
N SER A 220 31.37 -31.74 -10.02
CA SER A 220 32.16 -32.40 -8.94
C SER A 220 31.45 -33.64 -8.40
N ARG A 221 31.23 -34.64 -9.25
CA ARG A 221 31.07 -36.05 -8.88
C ARG A 221 31.57 -36.89 -10.07
N GLY A 222 32.87 -37.03 -10.16
CA GLY A 222 33.59 -38.10 -10.84
C GLY A 222 34.51 -38.72 -9.84
#